data_583c28a2b1d86c2355cb2dfa8154c6d4
#
_entry.id   583c28a2b1d86c2355cb2dfa8154c6d4
#
_cell.length_a   1.000
_cell.length_b   1.000
_cell.length_c   1.000
_cell.angle_alpha   90.00
_cell.angle_beta   90.00
_cell.angle_gamma   90.00
#
_symmetry.space_group_name_H-M   'P 1'
#
loop_
_entity.id
_entity.type
_entity.pdbx_description
1 polymer ?
#
loop_
_entity_poly.entity_id
_entity_poly.type
_entity_poly.pdbx_seq_one_letter_code
_entity_poly.pdbx_strand_id
1 'polypeptide(L)'
;MIFSDNELHEFHEFMQRFIVIGITDNPEPWFPPEVLEIIKNGKVFSGGKRHHEIVVPLLPADAQWIDITVPLDAVFEQYKSYSTLHTPHSSIIIVFASGDPLFFGFANTIKRKLPEAEIVVYPTFNSLQMLAHRLVMPYHDMRIVSLTGRPWHEFDKALIERVEKIGILTDREHTPSAIAHRMLDYGYTYYKMSVGEHLGNPSLEKVSILTLEEAVQHDFDHPNCLILNTNDHELTMNFSQININDNSCSIDGNSCSNHIFGIPDAAFVLLDGREKMITKMPIRLLTLQALELPKKHVFWDIGFCTGSVSIEARLQFPHLTICAFEIRPECEAIIQENARRFGSPGIDVHIGDFLETDISALPRPDAVFIGGHGGRLKDIIAKVLSVLAPVGIIVFNSVVAPKVTIDSRQLWDEVCAELGVQQDPPTRIQLNDNHPITILKCRR
;
A
#
# COMPACT_ATOMS: atom_id res chain seq x y z
N MET A 1 3.36 -19.17 -43.19
CA MET A 1 3.11 -18.06 -44.11
C MET A 1 4.24 -17.09 -43.94
N ILE A 2 5.08 -16.92 -44.96
CA ILE A 2 6.21 -15.98 -44.94
C ILE A 2 5.61 -14.67 -45.46
N PHE A 3 5.45 -13.68 -44.59
CA PHE A 3 5.03 -12.34 -45.02
C PHE A 3 6.20 -11.73 -45.83
N SER A 4 5.86 -11.03 -46.91
CA SER A 4 6.89 -10.37 -47.73
C SER A 4 7.44 -9.13 -46.96
N ASP A 5 8.69 -8.76 -47.23
CA ASP A 5 9.35 -7.60 -46.62
C ASP A 5 8.54 -6.28 -46.78
N ASN A 6 7.70 -6.17 -47.79
CA ASN A 6 6.78 -5.03 -47.99
C ASN A 6 5.62 -5.00 -46.97
N GLU A 7 5.09 -6.16 -46.54
CA GLU A 7 3.99 -6.20 -45.57
C GLU A 7 4.51 -5.87 -44.13
N LEU A 8 5.76 -6.19 -43.85
CA LEU A 8 6.43 -5.78 -42.60
C LEU A 8 6.69 -4.25 -42.55
N HIS A 9 7.00 -3.62 -43.70
CA HIS A 9 7.17 -2.18 -43.76
C HIS A 9 5.85 -1.42 -43.63
N GLU A 10 4.73 -1.89 -44.17
CA GLU A 10 3.43 -1.25 -44.02
C GLU A 10 2.86 -1.33 -42.61
N PHE A 11 3.19 -2.36 -41.82
CA PHE A 11 2.77 -2.47 -40.40
C PHE A 11 3.54 -1.53 -39.47
N HIS A 12 4.75 -1.09 -39.82
CA HIS A 12 5.53 -0.12 -39.03
C HIS A 12 5.12 1.34 -39.25
N GLU A 13 4.36 1.66 -40.31
CA GLU A 13 4.02 3.03 -40.67
C GLU A 13 2.90 3.68 -39.80
N PHE A 14 2.20 2.91 -38.97
CA PHE A 14 1.07 3.42 -38.15
C PHE A 14 1.29 3.38 -36.64
N MET A 15 2.49 3.10 -36.16
CA MET A 15 2.75 3.11 -34.71
C MET A 15 2.85 4.53 -34.18
N GLN A 16 2.01 4.87 -33.20
CA GLN A 16 2.08 6.13 -32.49
C GLN A 16 3.39 6.25 -31.73
N ARG A 17 4.08 7.36 -31.87
CA ARG A 17 5.39 7.60 -31.22
C ARG A 17 5.29 8.69 -30.18
N PHE A 18 5.80 8.42 -28.99
CA PHE A 18 5.91 9.37 -27.90
C PHE A 18 7.37 9.66 -27.59
N ILE A 19 7.70 10.95 -27.45
CA ILE A 19 8.96 11.40 -26.91
C ILE A 19 8.68 12.01 -25.54
N VAL A 20 9.08 11.35 -24.46
CA VAL A 20 8.78 11.79 -23.11
C VAL A 20 10.02 12.43 -22.50
N ILE A 21 9.92 13.74 -22.26
CA ILE A 21 11.02 14.58 -21.76
C ILE A 21 10.78 14.91 -20.30
N GLY A 22 11.76 14.55 -19.46
CA GLY A 22 11.77 14.88 -18.05
C GLY A 22 12.13 16.34 -17.81
N ILE A 23 11.38 17.02 -16.93
CA ILE A 23 11.69 18.38 -16.49
C ILE A 23 11.63 18.51 -14.96
N THR A 24 12.39 19.44 -14.42
CA THR A 24 12.33 19.83 -13.00
C THR A 24 11.37 21.01 -12.81
N ASP A 25 11.33 21.58 -11.61
CA ASP A 25 10.56 22.81 -11.33
C ASP A 25 11.31 24.10 -11.72
N ASN A 26 12.42 23.98 -12.46
CA ASN A 26 13.16 25.14 -12.92
C ASN A 26 12.38 25.90 -14.02
N PRO A 27 12.04 27.18 -13.85
CA PRO A 27 11.36 27.98 -14.88
C PRO A 27 12.22 28.21 -16.14
N GLU A 28 13.54 28.02 -16.05
CA GLU A 28 14.47 28.07 -17.18
C GLU A 28 15.15 26.69 -17.34
N PRO A 29 14.44 25.69 -17.88
CA PRO A 29 14.97 24.33 -17.95
C PRO A 29 16.13 24.27 -18.97
N TRP A 30 17.20 23.59 -18.55
CA TRP A 30 18.28 23.26 -19.47
C TRP A 30 18.00 21.94 -20.17
N PHE A 31 18.16 21.91 -21.48
CA PHE A 31 18.04 20.68 -22.27
C PHE A 31 19.30 20.46 -23.12
N PRO A 32 19.70 19.20 -23.36
CA PRO A 32 20.72 18.88 -24.34
C PRO A 32 20.32 19.40 -25.72
N PRO A 33 21.31 19.75 -26.60
CA PRO A 33 21.04 20.30 -27.93
C PRO A 33 20.07 19.43 -28.76
N GLU A 34 20.20 18.12 -28.69
CA GLU A 34 19.30 17.16 -29.37
C GLU A 34 17.84 17.28 -28.91
N VAL A 35 17.60 17.47 -27.62
CA VAL A 35 16.26 17.65 -27.06
C VAL A 35 15.67 19.01 -27.50
N LEU A 36 16.50 20.07 -27.54
CA LEU A 36 16.07 21.37 -28.04
C LEU A 36 15.65 21.30 -29.52
N GLU A 37 16.39 20.55 -30.35
CA GLU A 37 16.01 20.32 -31.75
C GLU A 37 14.69 19.53 -31.87
N ILE A 38 14.45 18.53 -31.02
CA ILE A 38 13.18 17.81 -30.95
C ILE A 38 12.03 18.76 -30.60
N ILE A 39 12.22 19.64 -29.62
CA ILE A 39 11.21 20.63 -29.20
C ILE A 39 10.92 21.61 -30.34
N LYS A 40 11.96 22.18 -30.97
CA LYS A 40 11.84 23.18 -32.06
C LYS A 40 11.08 22.61 -33.28
N ASN A 41 11.27 21.34 -33.59
CA ASN A 41 10.67 20.69 -34.74
C ASN A 41 9.32 19.95 -34.40
N GLY A 42 8.93 19.94 -33.12
CA GLY A 42 7.71 19.34 -32.64
C GLY A 42 6.48 20.14 -33.04
N LYS A 43 5.34 19.44 -33.17
CA LYS A 43 4.04 20.05 -33.48
C LYS A 43 3.01 19.80 -32.39
N VAL A 44 3.02 18.62 -31.79
CA VAL A 44 2.05 18.22 -30.77
C VAL A 44 2.78 17.96 -29.46
N PHE A 45 2.38 18.68 -28.44
CA PHE A 45 2.96 18.62 -27.11
C PHE A 45 1.90 18.28 -26.09
N SER A 46 2.34 17.70 -24.98
CA SER A 46 1.45 17.38 -23.87
C SER A 46 2.17 17.51 -22.54
N GLY A 47 1.41 17.78 -21.48
CA GLY A 47 1.93 17.90 -20.12
C GLY A 47 0.88 18.43 -19.17
N GLY A 48 1.17 18.46 -17.89
CA GLY A 48 0.35 19.17 -16.90
C GLY A 48 0.49 20.68 -17.04
N LYS A 49 -0.43 21.45 -16.46
CA LYS A 49 -0.46 22.92 -16.49
C LYS A 49 0.88 23.56 -16.14
N ARG A 50 1.52 23.13 -15.04
CA ARG A 50 2.85 23.62 -14.63
C ARG A 50 3.92 23.34 -15.68
N HIS A 51 3.90 22.16 -16.31
CA HIS A 51 4.86 21.84 -17.37
C HIS A 51 4.69 22.78 -18.57
N HIS A 52 3.44 23.09 -18.93
CA HIS A 52 3.15 24.05 -19.99
C HIS A 52 3.74 25.42 -19.69
N GLU A 53 3.47 25.95 -18.50
CA GLU A 53 3.98 27.26 -18.05
C GLU A 53 5.51 27.36 -18.15
N ILE A 54 6.23 26.26 -17.83
CA ILE A 54 7.70 26.20 -17.90
C ILE A 54 8.20 26.16 -19.35
N VAL A 55 7.56 25.37 -20.22
CA VAL A 55 8.12 25.08 -21.56
C VAL A 55 7.56 25.99 -22.66
N VAL A 56 6.46 26.71 -22.42
CA VAL A 56 5.84 27.59 -23.43
C VAL A 56 6.79 28.52 -24.15
N PRO A 57 7.83 29.13 -23.51
CA PRO A 57 8.78 29.98 -24.21
C PRO A 57 9.68 29.26 -25.21
N LEU A 58 9.76 27.94 -25.15
CA LEU A 58 10.60 27.08 -26.00
C LEU A 58 9.81 26.44 -27.15
N LEU A 59 8.48 26.52 -27.11
CA LEU A 59 7.60 25.86 -28.09
C LEU A 59 7.53 26.68 -29.39
N PRO A 60 7.38 26.00 -30.56
CA PRO A 60 7.04 26.65 -31.82
C PRO A 60 5.75 27.45 -31.72
N ALA A 61 5.63 28.52 -32.55
CA ALA A 61 4.46 29.39 -32.55
C ALA A 61 3.13 28.66 -32.98
N ASP A 62 3.27 27.59 -33.76
CA ASP A 62 2.17 26.74 -34.23
C ASP A 62 1.99 25.44 -33.40
N ALA A 63 2.65 25.38 -32.24
CA ALA A 63 2.55 24.22 -31.35
C ALA A 63 1.12 23.99 -30.85
N GLN A 64 0.70 22.75 -30.91
CA GLN A 64 -0.57 22.30 -30.31
C GLN A 64 -0.29 21.67 -28.96
N TRP A 65 -1.07 22.05 -27.94
CA TRP A 65 -0.90 21.54 -26.59
C TRP A 65 -2.10 20.69 -26.13
N ILE A 66 -1.81 19.54 -25.54
CA ILE A 66 -2.79 18.65 -24.92
C ILE A 66 -2.53 18.64 -23.40
N ASP A 67 -3.48 19.14 -22.61
CA ASP A 67 -3.40 19.11 -21.16
C ASP A 67 -3.58 17.71 -20.60
N ILE A 68 -2.67 17.30 -19.72
CA ILE A 68 -2.83 16.09 -18.93
C ILE A 68 -3.71 16.41 -17.71
N THR A 69 -4.96 15.98 -17.77
CA THR A 69 -5.98 16.17 -16.73
C THR A 69 -6.57 14.84 -16.28
N VAL A 70 -7.18 14.82 -15.10
CA VAL A 70 -7.92 13.66 -14.59
C VAL A 70 -9.41 13.86 -14.89
N PRO A 71 -10.11 12.82 -15.39
CA PRO A 71 -9.66 11.45 -15.67
C PRO A 71 -8.81 11.34 -16.96
N LEU A 72 -7.81 10.46 -16.90
CA LEU A 72 -6.83 10.31 -17.99
C LEU A 72 -7.39 9.75 -19.30
N ASP A 73 -8.55 9.10 -19.28
CA ASP A 73 -9.12 8.45 -20.46
C ASP A 73 -9.38 9.47 -21.60
N ALA A 74 -9.84 10.67 -21.26
CA ALA A 74 -10.04 11.76 -22.22
C ALA A 74 -8.73 12.20 -22.91
N VAL A 75 -7.61 12.19 -22.17
CA VAL A 75 -6.28 12.51 -22.71
C VAL A 75 -5.84 11.43 -23.70
N PHE A 76 -6.00 10.16 -23.34
CA PHE A 76 -5.64 9.04 -24.22
C PHE A 76 -6.52 8.94 -25.48
N GLU A 77 -7.80 9.32 -25.40
CA GLU A 77 -8.63 9.44 -26.61
C GLU A 77 -8.12 10.57 -27.54
N GLN A 78 -7.69 11.71 -27.00
CA GLN A 78 -7.05 12.73 -27.80
C GLN A 78 -5.76 12.21 -28.45
N TYR A 79 -4.89 11.51 -27.71
CA TYR A 79 -3.68 10.91 -28.28
C TYR A 79 -3.99 9.97 -29.45
N LYS A 80 -4.99 9.11 -29.31
CA LYS A 80 -5.42 8.21 -30.39
C LYS A 80 -5.93 8.95 -31.63
N SER A 81 -6.66 10.06 -31.43
CA SER A 81 -7.18 10.85 -32.56
C SER A 81 -6.09 11.44 -33.44
N TYR A 82 -4.94 11.78 -32.83
CA TYR A 82 -3.78 12.29 -33.60
C TYR A 82 -3.10 11.21 -34.45
N SER A 83 -3.20 9.93 -34.09
CA SER A 83 -2.60 8.84 -34.87
C SER A 83 -3.41 8.51 -36.12
N THR A 84 -4.71 8.80 -36.13
CA THR A 84 -5.63 8.43 -37.23
C THR A 84 -5.79 9.52 -38.33
N LEU A 85 -5.42 10.76 -38.00
CA LEU A 85 -5.73 11.93 -38.85
C LEU A 85 -4.54 12.46 -39.68
N HIS A 86 -3.30 11.96 -39.47
CA HIS A 86 -2.11 12.63 -40.00
C HIS A 86 -1.12 11.66 -40.67
N THR A 87 -0.33 12.22 -41.61
CA THR A 87 0.75 11.51 -42.33
C THR A 87 1.86 11.01 -41.41
N PRO A 88 2.73 10.04 -41.80
CA PRO A 88 3.71 9.34 -40.94
C PRO A 88 4.59 10.21 -40.08
N HIS A 89 4.90 11.44 -40.49
CA HIS A 89 5.73 12.38 -39.72
C HIS A 89 4.98 13.23 -38.70
N SER A 90 3.65 13.17 -38.63
CA SER A 90 2.80 13.98 -37.72
C SER A 90 2.27 13.20 -36.52
N SER A 91 2.62 11.93 -36.37
CA SER A 91 2.14 11.07 -35.28
C SER A 91 3.01 11.11 -34.01
N ILE A 92 3.99 12.03 -33.93
CA ILE A 92 4.87 12.16 -32.76
C ILE A 92 4.23 13.12 -31.76
N ILE A 93 4.03 12.65 -30.52
CA ILE A 93 3.59 13.47 -29.41
C ILE A 93 4.77 13.64 -28.44
N ILE A 94 5.15 14.88 -28.17
CA ILE A 94 6.19 15.22 -27.21
C ILE A 94 5.53 15.49 -25.86
N VAL A 95 5.87 14.69 -24.86
CA VAL A 95 5.25 14.76 -23.53
C VAL A 95 6.25 15.24 -22.50
N PHE A 96 5.90 16.29 -21.75
CA PHE A 96 6.71 16.74 -20.61
C PHE A 96 6.21 16.09 -19.33
N ALA A 97 7.14 15.50 -18.57
CA ALA A 97 6.87 14.82 -17.32
C ALA A 97 7.82 15.30 -16.22
N SER A 98 7.39 15.26 -14.96
CA SER A 98 8.25 15.63 -13.83
C SER A 98 9.37 14.62 -13.64
N GLY A 99 10.62 15.10 -13.54
CA GLY A 99 11.80 14.31 -13.23
C GLY A 99 12.09 13.22 -14.25
N ASP A 100 12.30 11.99 -13.78
CA ASP A 100 12.49 10.83 -14.65
C ASP A 100 11.12 10.26 -15.07
N PRO A 101 10.80 10.25 -16.38
CA PRO A 101 9.50 9.78 -16.89
C PRO A 101 9.19 8.31 -16.59
N LEU A 102 10.18 7.49 -16.27
CA LEU A 102 10.01 6.08 -15.88
C LEU A 102 9.97 5.88 -14.36
N PHE A 103 10.40 6.86 -13.57
CA PHE A 103 10.37 6.77 -12.11
C PHE A 103 9.00 7.21 -11.58
N PHE A 104 8.05 6.28 -11.51
CA PHE A 104 6.62 6.54 -11.21
C PHE A 104 5.97 7.57 -12.16
N GLY A 105 6.64 7.87 -13.26
CA GLY A 105 6.30 8.93 -14.20
C GLY A 105 5.29 8.51 -15.27
N PHE A 106 4.90 9.49 -16.09
CA PHE A 106 3.82 9.36 -17.06
C PHE A 106 4.14 8.41 -18.22
N ALA A 107 5.43 8.16 -18.54
CA ALA A 107 5.81 7.19 -19.56
C ALA A 107 5.33 5.76 -19.25
N ASN A 108 5.31 5.38 -17.95
CA ASN A 108 4.74 4.10 -17.53
C ASN A 108 3.23 4.01 -17.79
N THR A 109 2.51 5.14 -17.68
CA THR A 109 1.08 5.20 -17.96
C THR A 109 0.82 5.10 -19.46
N ILE A 110 1.61 5.76 -20.30
CA ILE A 110 1.56 5.61 -21.76
C ILE A 110 1.78 4.14 -22.13
N LYS A 111 2.85 3.52 -21.66
CA LYS A 111 3.17 2.11 -21.94
C LYS A 111 2.03 1.15 -21.57
N ARG A 112 1.37 1.40 -20.44
CA ARG A 112 0.26 0.57 -19.98
C ARG A 112 -1.03 0.77 -20.80
N LYS A 113 -1.35 2.02 -21.18
CA LYS A 113 -2.58 2.37 -21.91
C LYS A 113 -2.46 2.18 -23.42
N LEU A 114 -1.25 2.29 -23.96
CA LEU A 114 -0.91 2.16 -25.37
C LEU A 114 0.30 1.23 -25.53
N PRO A 115 0.15 -0.09 -25.30
CA PRO A 115 1.27 -1.03 -25.25
C PRO A 115 2.05 -1.14 -26.58
N GLU A 116 1.40 -0.83 -27.71
CA GLU A 116 1.99 -0.87 -29.06
C GLU A 116 2.72 0.42 -29.44
N ALA A 117 2.63 1.50 -28.62
CA ALA A 117 3.27 2.76 -28.91
C ALA A 117 4.81 2.67 -28.78
N GLU A 118 5.53 3.31 -29.70
CA GLU A 118 6.98 3.55 -29.54
C GLU A 118 7.21 4.68 -28.54
N ILE A 119 8.03 4.45 -27.52
CA ILE A 119 8.32 5.45 -26.48
C ILE A 119 9.82 5.68 -26.40
N VAL A 120 10.23 6.93 -26.64
CA VAL A 120 11.60 7.40 -26.40
C VAL A 120 11.60 8.29 -25.18
N VAL A 121 12.56 8.11 -24.26
CA VAL A 121 12.60 8.81 -22.97
C VAL A 121 13.89 9.61 -22.84
N TYR A 122 13.76 10.88 -22.49
CA TYR A 122 14.86 11.77 -22.11
C TYR A 122 14.68 12.14 -20.63
N PRO A 123 15.34 11.42 -19.69
CA PRO A 123 15.15 11.63 -18.27
C PRO A 123 15.91 12.84 -17.74
N THR A 124 15.46 13.38 -16.61
CA THR A 124 16.25 14.24 -15.73
C THR A 124 16.21 13.67 -14.31
N PHE A 125 16.88 14.31 -13.35
CA PHE A 125 16.84 13.90 -11.96
C PHE A 125 15.41 13.91 -11.42
N ASN A 126 14.99 12.83 -10.78
CA ASN A 126 13.74 12.84 -10.05
C ASN A 126 13.87 13.61 -8.73
N SER A 127 12.75 13.98 -8.12
CA SER A 127 12.73 14.82 -6.92
C SER A 127 13.47 14.18 -5.73
N LEU A 128 13.42 12.87 -5.55
CA LEU A 128 14.13 12.18 -4.46
C LEU A 128 15.65 12.17 -4.67
N GLN A 129 16.12 12.02 -5.93
CA GLN A 129 17.54 12.18 -6.24
C GLN A 129 18.01 13.61 -5.95
N MET A 130 17.20 14.61 -6.35
CA MET A 130 17.55 16.02 -6.09
C MET A 130 17.61 16.30 -4.59
N LEU A 131 16.63 15.82 -3.80
CA LEU A 131 16.64 15.97 -2.35
C LEU A 131 17.86 15.29 -1.73
N ALA A 132 18.17 14.06 -2.12
CA ALA A 132 19.35 13.34 -1.64
C ALA A 132 20.66 14.09 -1.96
N HIS A 133 20.76 14.72 -3.14
CA HIS A 133 21.90 15.57 -3.52
C HIS A 133 22.00 16.82 -2.63
N ARG A 134 20.88 17.48 -2.29
CA ARG A 134 20.89 18.63 -1.37
C ARG A 134 21.32 18.23 0.04
N LEU A 135 20.98 17.02 0.46
CA LEU A 135 21.37 16.46 1.76
C LEU A 135 22.77 15.81 1.75
N VAL A 136 23.42 15.70 0.58
CA VAL A 136 24.66 14.93 0.38
C VAL A 136 24.51 13.50 0.93
N MET A 137 23.36 12.89 0.68
CA MET A 137 22.96 11.60 1.23
C MET A 137 23.04 10.49 0.16
N PRO A 138 23.72 9.37 0.40
CA PRO A 138 23.60 8.18 -0.45
C PRO A 138 22.15 7.65 -0.49
N TYR A 139 21.67 7.25 -1.66
CA TYR A 139 20.28 6.82 -1.85
C TYR A 139 20.13 5.46 -2.56
N HIS A 140 21.22 4.72 -2.73
CA HIS A 140 21.19 3.39 -3.34
C HIS A 140 20.47 2.34 -2.48
N ASP A 141 20.40 2.56 -1.16
CA ASP A 141 19.76 1.73 -0.13
C ASP A 141 18.35 2.22 0.25
N MET A 142 17.89 3.31 -0.38
CA MET A 142 16.61 3.93 -0.07
C MET A 142 15.44 3.12 -0.64
N ARG A 143 14.49 2.72 0.21
CA ARG A 143 13.19 2.19 -0.22
C ARG A 143 12.34 3.33 -0.77
N ILE A 144 11.89 3.19 -2.02
CA ILE A 144 11.03 4.20 -2.65
C ILE A 144 9.56 3.81 -2.47
N VAL A 145 8.78 4.78 -1.99
CA VAL A 145 7.33 4.68 -1.87
C VAL A 145 6.68 5.86 -2.60
N SER A 146 5.75 5.58 -3.49
CA SER A 146 4.94 6.63 -4.10
C SER A 146 3.54 6.60 -3.50
N LEU A 147 3.16 7.69 -2.84
CA LEU A 147 1.80 7.93 -2.36
C LEU A 147 0.96 8.73 -3.36
N THR A 148 1.54 9.22 -4.46
CA THR A 148 0.85 10.00 -5.48
C THR A 148 -0.32 9.20 -6.08
N GLY A 149 -1.55 9.51 -5.68
CA GLY A 149 -2.77 8.81 -6.09
C GLY A 149 -2.80 7.33 -5.69
N ARG A 150 -2.14 6.96 -4.60
CA ARG A 150 -2.03 5.58 -4.11
C ARG A 150 -2.36 5.49 -2.62
N PRO A 151 -2.89 4.35 -2.15
CA PRO A 151 -3.19 4.15 -0.73
C PRO A 151 -1.91 4.02 0.11
N TRP A 152 -2.06 4.12 1.43
CA TRP A 152 -0.99 4.01 2.43
C TRP A 152 -0.26 2.67 2.46
N HIS A 153 -0.78 1.62 1.81
CA HIS A 153 -0.37 0.23 1.98
C HIS A 153 1.14 0.00 1.92
N GLU A 154 1.82 0.50 0.86
CA GLU A 154 3.27 0.32 0.70
C GLU A 154 4.08 1.16 1.70
N PHE A 155 3.55 2.30 2.13
CA PHE A 155 4.15 3.11 3.19
C PHE A 155 4.04 2.41 4.55
N ASP A 156 2.84 1.95 4.91
CA ASP A 156 2.60 1.20 6.14
C ASP A 156 3.47 -0.05 6.22
N LYS A 157 3.60 -0.76 5.09
CA LYS A 157 4.49 -1.91 4.97
C LYS A 157 5.94 -1.53 5.25
N ALA A 158 6.44 -0.44 4.66
CA ALA A 158 7.81 0.02 4.89
C ALA A 158 8.05 0.39 6.38
N LEU A 159 7.05 1.00 7.04
CA LEU A 159 7.11 1.30 8.48
C LEU A 159 7.15 0.03 9.33
N ILE A 160 6.27 -0.94 9.07
CA ILE A 160 6.23 -2.22 9.79
C ILE A 160 7.54 -3.00 9.59
N GLU A 161 8.10 -3.00 8.38
CA GLU A 161 9.40 -3.61 8.05
C GLU A 161 10.59 -2.82 8.64
N ARG A 162 10.35 -1.65 9.27
CA ARG A 162 11.37 -0.78 9.87
C ARG A 162 12.48 -0.41 8.91
N VAL A 163 12.11 -0.05 7.70
CA VAL A 163 13.06 0.36 6.67
C VAL A 163 13.77 1.64 7.11
N GLU A 164 15.09 1.59 7.21
CA GLU A 164 15.92 2.68 7.76
C GLU A 164 15.84 3.97 6.95
N LYS A 165 15.70 3.86 5.62
CA LYS A 165 15.65 5.01 4.71
C LYS A 165 14.51 4.85 3.72
N ILE A 166 13.54 5.76 3.74
CA ILE A 166 12.34 5.72 2.88
C ILE A 166 12.23 7.04 2.13
N GLY A 167 12.29 6.98 0.80
CA GLY A 167 12.00 8.13 -0.08
C GLY A 167 10.53 8.12 -0.49
N ILE A 168 9.82 9.22 -0.32
CA ILE A 168 8.39 9.29 -0.53
C ILE A 168 8.03 10.38 -1.54
N LEU A 169 7.28 9.97 -2.57
CA LEU A 169 6.59 10.88 -3.48
C LEU A 169 5.20 11.16 -2.92
N THR A 170 4.93 12.42 -2.69
CA THR A 170 3.72 12.95 -2.04
C THR A 170 2.65 13.38 -3.05
N ASP A 171 1.47 13.69 -2.55
CA ASP A 171 0.40 14.39 -3.26
C ASP A 171 -0.31 15.38 -2.32
N ARG A 172 -1.50 15.88 -2.71
CA ARG A 172 -2.25 16.85 -1.90
C ARG A 172 -2.94 16.24 -0.69
N GLU A 173 -3.18 14.95 -0.69
CA GLU A 173 -3.78 14.20 0.43
C GLU A 173 -2.67 13.67 1.34
N HIS A 174 -1.65 13.07 0.75
CA HIS A 174 -0.49 12.52 1.44
C HIS A 174 0.62 13.57 1.57
N THR A 175 0.34 14.64 2.31
CA THR A 175 1.31 15.70 2.59
C THR A 175 2.37 15.24 3.60
N PRO A 176 3.54 15.92 3.69
CA PRO A 176 4.52 15.60 4.73
C PRO A 176 3.92 15.66 6.15
N SER A 177 3.04 16.62 6.44
CA SER A 177 2.34 16.71 7.73
C SER A 177 1.42 15.51 7.99
N ALA A 178 0.64 15.07 6.99
CA ALA A 178 -0.23 13.89 7.10
C ALA A 178 0.58 12.60 7.32
N ILE A 179 1.73 12.48 6.64
CA ILE A 179 2.67 11.36 6.82
C ILE A 179 3.24 11.37 8.24
N ALA A 180 3.71 12.52 8.74
CA ALA A 180 4.23 12.66 10.10
C ALA A 180 3.17 12.32 11.16
N HIS A 181 1.93 12.83 10.99
CA HIS A 181 0.81 12.54 11.88
C HIS A 181 0.53 11.02 11.94
N ARG A 182 0.45 10.37 10.77
CA ARG A 182 0.25 8.91 10.71
C ARG A 182 1.38 8.14 11.43
N MET A 183 2.63 8.55 11.25
CA MET A 183 3.77 7.92 11.92
C MET A 183 3.68 8.06 13.44
N LEU A 184 3.35 9.23 13.95
CA LEU A 184 3.19 9.49 15.39
C LEU A 184 2.01 8.69 15.95
N ASP A 185 0.89 8.60 15.25
CA ASP A 185 -0.28 7.83 15.66
C ASP A 185 0.03 6.35 15.91
N TYR A 186 0.96 5.79 15.14
CA TYR A 186 1.37 4.38 15.25
C TYR A 186 2.72 4.18 15.96
N GLY A 187 3.26 5.24 16.61
CA GLY A 187 4.45 5.16 17.43
C GLY A 187 5.79 5.05 16.71
N TYR A 188 5.85 5.43 15.43
CA TYR A 188 7.09 5.44 14.63
C TYR A 188 7.86 6.75 14.81
N THR A 189 8.28 7.07 16.06
CA THR A 189 8.85 8.36 16.45
C THR A 189 10.33 8.55 16.14
N TYR A 190 11.04 7.48 15.81
CA TYR A 190 12.51 7.46 15.66
C TYR A 190 13.04 7.87 14.27
N TYR A 191 12.17 8.35 13.39
CA TYR A 191 12.57 8.89 12.10
C TYR A 191 12.76 10.41 12.15
N LYS A 192 13.74 10.90 11.39
CA LYS A 192 13.82 12.29 10.96
C LYS A 192 13.24 12.44 9.57
N MET A 193 12.57 13.54 9.33
CA MET A 193 11.94 13.86 8.06
C MET A 193 12.70 14.99 7.37
N SER A 194 13.24 14.72 6.17
CA SER A 194 13.81 15.73 5.30
C SER A 194 12.84 15.99 4.15
N VAL A 195 12.36 17.22 4.01
CA VAL A 195 11.39 17.62 2.99
C VAL A 195 12.05 18.55 1.98
N GLY A 196 11.85 18.28 0.70
CA GLY A 196 12.25 19.17 -0.40
C GLY A 196 11.02 19.71 -1.10
N GLU A 197 10.94 21.04 -1.17
CA GLU A 197 9.85 21.80 -1.79
C GLU A 197 10.42 22.50 -3.05
N HIS A 198 9.68 22.51 -4.15
CA HIS A 198 10.05 23.17 -5.41
C HIS A 198 11.48 22.87 -5.89
N LEU A 199 11.95 21.63 -5.71
CA LEU A 199 13.32 21.25 -6.03
C LEU A 199 13.66 21.55 -7.50
N GLY A 200 14.76 22.28 -7.69
CA GLY A 200 15.23 22.77 -8.98
C GLY A 200 14.76 24.18 -9.33
N ASN A 201 13.84 24.77 -8.56
CA ASN A 201 13.43 26.16 -8.76
C ASN A 201 14.36 27.12 -7.99
N PRO A 202 15.15 27.96 -8.67
CA PRO A 202 16.16 28.81 -8.00
C PRO A 202 15.60 29.80 -6.98
N SER A 203 14.30 30.15 -7.10
CA SER A 203 13.66 31.16 -6.26
C SER A 203 12.79 30.58 -5.16
N LEU A 204 12.28 29.34 -5.33
CA LEU A 204 11.28 28.72 -4.44
C LEU A 204 11.80 27.45 -3.75
N GLU A 205 12.95 26.92 -4.20
CA GLU A 205 13.51 25.70 -3.61
C GLU A 205 13.77 25.86 -2.13
N LYS A 206 13.23 24.95 -1.33
CA LYS A 206 13.45 24.89 0.10
C LYS A 206 13.70 23.44 0.53
N VAL A 207 14.66 23.25 1.43
CA VAL A 207 14.94 21.96 2.07
C VAL A 207 14.88 22.13 3.58
N SER A 208 14.04 21.34 4.22
CA SER A 208 13.85 21.38 5.67
C SER A 208 14.14 20.00 6.27
N ILE A 209 14.80 19.97 7.42
CA ILE A 209 15.04 18.75 8.20
C ILE A 209 14.32 18.93 9.54
N LEU A 210 13.34 18.09 9.82
CA LEU A 210 12.39 18.27 10.90
C LEU A 210 12.26 16.98 11.72
N THR A 211 11.87 17.09 12.98
CA THR A 211 11.25 15.99 13.72
C THR A 211 9.84 15.76 13.19
N LEU A 212 9.23 14.64 13.54
CA LEU A 212 7.84 14.36 13.12
C LEU A 212 6.86 15.34 13.78
N GLU A 213 7.09 15.70 15.02
CA GLU A 213 6.28 16.67 15.78
C GLU A 213 6.32 18.07 15.14
N GLU A 214 7.50 18.51 14.68
CA GLU A 214 7.65 19.76 13.95
C GLU A 214 6.95 19.68 12.59
N ALA A 215 7.07 18.55 11.89
CA ALA A 215 6.47 18.36 10.57
C ALA A 215 4.94 18.37 10.60
N VAL A 216 4.30 17.88 11.67
CA VAL A 216 2.83 17.95 11.86
C VAL A 216 2.34 19.40 11.89
N GLN A 217 3.13 20.32 12.45
CA GLN A 217 2.75 21.73 12.62
C GLN A 217 3.17 22.63 11.46
N HIS A 218 3.83 22.03 10.43
CA HIS A 218 4.40 22.79 9.32
C HIS A 218 3.53 22.68 8.07
N ASP A 219 3.30 23.81 7.41
CA ASP A 219 2.70 23.87 6.07
C ASP A 219 3.80 23.73 5.02
N PHE A 220 3.58 22.88 4.02
CA PHE A 220 4.52 22.61 2.96
C PHE A 220 3.95 23.01 1.60
N ASP A 221 4.76 23.70 0.82
CA ASP A 221 4.41 24.07 -0.55
C ASP A 221 4.52 22.88 -1.51
N HIS A 222 3.75 22.92 -2.59
CA HIS A 222 3.80 21.95 -3.67
C HIS A 222 4.48 22.49 -4.93
N PRO A 223 5.24 21.66 -5.64
CA PRO A 223 5.48 20.22 -5.45
C PRO A 223 6.50 19.95 -4.35
N ASN A 224 6.31 18.86 -3.61
CA ASN A 224 7.27 18.42 -2.60
C ASN A 224 7.50 16.90 -2.65
N CYS A 225 8.55 16.45 -2.00
CA CYS A 225 8.86 15.06 -1.69
C CYS A 225 9.61 15.00 -0.36
N LEU A 226 9.75 13.82 0.21
CA LEU A 226 10.47 13.69 1.47
C LEU A 226 11.31 12.40 1.55
N ILE A 227 12.31 12.44 2.42
CA ILE A 227 13.11 11.28 2.83
C ILE A 227 12.99 11.15 4.35
N LEU A 228 12.55 9.97 4.77
CA LEU A 228 12.61 9.54 6.17
C LEU A 228 13.92 8.78 6.39
N ASN A 229 14.61 9.09 7.46
CA ASN A 229 15.83 8.38 7.85
C ASN A 229 15.82 8.13 9.34
N THR A 230 16.23 6.94 9.77
CA THR A 230 16.33 6.62 11.20
C THR A 230 17.55 7.29 11.80
N ASN A 231 17.45 7.69 13.07
CA ASN A 231 18.61 8.15 13.82
C ASN A 231 19.46 6.94 14.26
N ASP A 232 20.67 6.80 13.76
CA ASP A 232 21.61 5.70 14.09
C ASP A 232 21.79 5.47 15.60
N HIS A 233 21.65 6.52 16.41
CA HIS A 233 21.81 6.44 17.88
C HIS A 233 20.58 5.86 18.62
N GLU A 234 19.37 6.03 18.11
CA GLU A 234 18.16 5.55 18.80
C GLU A 234 17.85 4.09 18.51
N LEU A 235 18.24 3.58 17.35
CA LEU A 235 18.11 2.15 17.02
C LEU A 235 18.97 1.28 17.94
N THR A 236 20.20 1.71 18.24
CA THR A 236 21.12 0.98 19.13
C THR A 236 20.70 1.01 20.61
N MET A 237 20.08 2.09 21.08
CA MET A 237 19.60 2.20 22.46
C MET A 237 18.39 1.29 22.74
N ASN A 238 17.50 1.14 21.77
CA ASN A 238 16.31 0.28 21.91
C ASN A 238 16.64 -1.23 21.90
N PHE A 239 17.78 -1.64 21.33
CA PHE A 239 18.23 -3.03 21.35
C PHE A 239 18.90 -3.45 22.67
N SER A 240 19.46 -2.50 23.44
CA SER A 240 20.26 -2.80 24.65
C SER A 240 19.48 -2.77 25.96
N GLN A 241 18.22 -2.32 26.00
CA GLN A 241 17.40 -2.20 27.20
C GLN A 241 16.38 -3.31 27.44
N ILE A 242 16.38 -4.39 26.64
CA ILE A 242 15.53 -5.54 26.94
C ILE A 242 16.19 -6.39 28.03
N ASN A 243 15.97 -6.00 29.28
CA ASN A 243 16.24 -6.86 30.44
C ASN A 243 15.18 -7.98 30.48
N ILE A 244 15.56 -9.19 30.09
CA ILE A 244 14.70 -10.40 30.02
C ILE A 244 14.20 -10.83 31.42
N ASN A 245 14.63 -10.16 32.50
CA ASN A 245 14.36 -10.58 33.88
C ASN A 245 13.35 -9.76 34.68
N ASP A 246 12.74 -8.71 34.11
CA ASP A 246 11.72 -7.94 34.83
C ASP A 246 10.30 -8.32 34.36
N ASN A 247 9.59 -9.04 35.23
CA ASN A 247 8.16 -9.34 35.13
C ASN A 247 7.25 -8.10 35.35
N SER A 248 7.77 -6.90 35.41
CA SER A 248 7.01 -5.65 35.49
C SER A 248 7.05 -4.97 34.12
N CYS A 249 6.13 -5.34 33.24
CA CYS A 249 5.86 -4.59 32.01
C CYS A 249 5.13 -3.28 32.37
N SER A 250 5.86 -2.28 32.84
CA SER A 250 5.39 -0.90 32.81
C SER A 250 5.49 -0.45 31.35
N ILE A 251 4.36 -0.45 30.69
CA ILE A 251 4.21 0.09 29.34
C ILE A 251 4.17 1.62 29.48
N ASP A 252 5.33 2.23 29.67
CA ASP A 252 5.48 3.66 29.39
C ASP A 252 5.47 3.81 27.85
N GLY A 253 4.56 4.65 27.35
CA GLY A 253 4.10 4.75 25.96
C GLY A 253 5.13 5.14 24.90
N ASN A 254 6.42 4.82 25.03
CA ASN A 254 7.48 5.22 24.11
C ASN A 254 8.43 4.09 23.69
N SER A 255 8.16 2.82 23.96
CA SER A 255 9.01 1.75 23.44
C SER A 255 8.34 1.12 22.20
N CYS A 256 8.80 1.46 20.99
CA CYS A 256 8.60 0.62 19.82
C CYS A 256 9.03 -0.81 20.17
N SER A 257 8.07 -1.64 20.60
CA SER A 257 8.31 -3.04 20.88
C SER A 257 8.88 -3.70 19.62
N ASN A 258 10.00 -4.41 19.75
CA ASN A 258 10.40 -5.38 18.73
C ASN A 258 9.15 -6.18 18.36
N HIS A 259 8.90 -6.39 17.06
CA HIS A 259 7.80 -7.24 16.61
C HIS A 259 8.03 -8.65 17.13
N ILE A 260 7.60 -8.89 18.37
CA ILE A 260 7.66 -10.21 18.98
C ILE A 260 6.59 -11.04 18.30
N PHE A 261 6.99 -12.13 17.66
CA PHE A 261 6.05 -13.13 17.19
C PHE A 261 5.41 -13.79 18.42
N GLY A 262 4.10 -13.64 18.55
CA GLY A 262 3.35 -14.09 19.72
C GLY A 262 3.19 -12.98 20.76
N ILE A 263 2.43 -11.94 20.44
CA ILE A 263 2.10 -10.86 21.39
C ILE A 263 1.34 -11.43 22.58
N PRO A 264 1.77 -11.17 23.84
CA PRO A 264 1.06 -11.65 25.04
C PRO A 264 -0.39 -11.14 25.08
N ASP A 265 -1.32 -11.99 25.47
CA ASP A 265 -2.75 -11.62 25.55
C ASP A 265 -3.01 -10.43 26.47
N ALA A 266 -2.26 -10.33 27.58
CA ALA A 266 -2.35 -9.23 28.55
C ALA A 266 -1.93 -7.86 27.99
N ALA A 267 -1.22 -7.82 26.87
CA ALA A 267 -0.80 -6.58 26.23
C ALA A 267 -1.92 -5.93 25.40
N PHE A 268 -2.99 -6.66 25.09
CA PHE A 268 -4.14 -6.15 24.34
C PHE A 268 -5.16 -5.45 25.24
N VAL A 269 -5.76 -4.39 24.73
CA VAL A 269 -7.01 -3.84 25.28
C VAL A 269 -8.12 -4.83 24.97
N LEU A 270 -8.87 -5.20 26.01
CA LEU A 270 -9.92 -6.22 25.93
C LEU A 270 -11.32 -5.57 25.94
N LEU A 271 -12.29 -6.25 25.32
CA LEU A 271 -13.71 -5.87 25.40
C LEU A 271 -14.21 -6.05 26.83
N ASP A 272 -14.55 -4.95 27.53
CA ASP A 272 -15.01 -4.92 28.93
C ASP A 272 -14.14 -5.76 29.90
N GLY A 273 -12.82 -5.84 29.64
CA GLY A 273 -11.89 -6.66 30.44
C GLY A 273 -12.09 -8.17 30.29
N ARG A 274 -12.86 -8.64 29.30
CA ARG A 274 -13.22 -10.07 29.12
C ARG A 274 -12.07 -10.87 28.51
N GLU A 275 -11.20 -11.43 29.36
CA GLU A 275 -10.06 -12.25 28.94
C GLU A 275 -10.41 -13.46 28.08
N LYS A 276 -11.65 -13.93 28.10
CA LYS A 276 -12.12 -15.08 27.30
C LYS A 276 -12.50 -14.72 25.88
N MET A 277 -12.54 -13.44 25.53
CA MET A 277 -12.95 -12.96 24.20
C MET A 277 -11.78 -12.62 23.28
N ILE A 278 -10.56 -12.97 23.66
CA ILE A 278 -9.39 -12.89 22.80
C ILE A 278 -8.95 -14.28 22.37
N THR A 279 -8.55 -14.44 21.11
CA THR A 279 -7.89 -15.66 20.66
C THR A 279 -6.54 -15.76 21.35
N LYS A 280 -6.39 -16.77 22.23
CA LYS A 280 -5.19 -16.95 23.05
C LYS A 280 -3.93 -17.10 22.21
N MET A 281 -2.82 -16.51 22.64
CA MET A 281 -1.59 -16.39 21.87
C MET A 281 -1.16 -17.70 21.18
N PRO A 282 -1.04 -18.86 21.83
CA PRO A 282 -0.64 -20.10 21.15
C PRO A 282 -1.64 -20.53 20.09
N ILE A 283 -2.94 -20.32 20.32
CA ILE A 283 -4.01 -20.64 19.35
C ILE A 283 -3.93 -19.67 18.17
N ARG A 284 -3.72 -18.38 18.45
CA ARG A 284 -3.56 -17.34 17.42
C ARG A 284 -2.44 -17.67 16.45
N LEU A 285 -1.25 -18.05 16.97
CA LEU A 285 -0.10 -18.41 16.14
C LEU A 285 -0.35 -19.63 15.26
N LEU A 286 -1.01 -20.66 15.81
CA LEU A 286 -1.37 -21.85 15.03
C LEU A 286 -2.50 -21.56 14.01
N THR A 287 -3.40 -20.64 14.33
CA THR A 287 -4.40 -20.15 13.38
C THR A 287 -3.73 -19.45 12.19
N LEU A 288 -2.75 -18.55 12.45
CA LEU A 288 -1.99 -17.88 11.39
C LEU A 288 -1.20 -18.87 10.53
N GLN A 289 -0.64 -19.91 11.15
CA GLN A 289 0.04 -20.99 10.41
C GLN A 289 -0.95 -21.74 9.50
N ALA A 290 -2.15 -22.08 10.02
CA ALA A 290 -3.18 -22.78 9.25
C ALA A 290 -3.69 -21.95 8.05
N LEU A 291 -3.68 -20.62 8.15
CA LEU A 291 -4.06 -19.67 7.08
C LEU A 291 -3.02 -19.56 5.95
N GLU A 292 -1.81 -20.09 6.12
CA GLU A 292 -0.73 -20.05 5.10
C GLU A 292 -0.40 -18.63 4.59
N LEU A 293 -0.47 -17.62 5.44
CA LEU A 293 -0.40 -16.20 5.12
C LEU A 293 0.83 -15.74 4.31
N PRO A 294 2.04 -16.37 4.41
CA PRO A 294 3.19 -15.98 3.56
C PRO A 294 2.93 -16.06 2.05
N LYS A 295 1.93 -16.86 1.63
CA LYS A 295 1.58 -17.07 0.21
C LYS A 295 0.26 -16.40 -0.19
N LYS A 296 -0.33 -15.62 0.71
CA LYS A 296 -1.63 -14.97 0.53
C LYS A 296 -1.45 -13.46 0.30
N HIS A 297 -2.49 -12.83 -0.24
CA HIS A 297 -2.49 -11.40 -0.54
C HIS A 297 -3.60 -10.65 0.21
N VAL A 298 -4.76 -11.29 0.37
CA VAL A 298 -5.93 -10.68 1.01
C VAL A 298 -6.43 -11.57 2.12
N PHE A 299 -6.38 -11.07 3.35
CA PHE A 299 -6.84 -11.76 4.54
C PHE A 299 -8.10 -11.10 5.11
N TRP A 300 -9.16 -11.89 5.33
CA TRP A 300 -10.36 -11.45 6.02
C TRP A 300 -10.45 -12.07 7.42
N ASP A 301 -10.67 -11.23 8.45
CA ASP A 301 -10.86 -11.63 9.85
C ASP A 301 -12.31 -11.34 10.25
N ILE A 302 -13.15 -12.38 10.32
CA ILE A 302 -14.59 -12.26 10.61
C ILE A 302 -14.83 -12.54 12.08
N GLY A 303 -15.34 -11.54 12.82
CA GLY A 303 -15.52 -11.59 14.26
C GLY A 303 -14.23 -11.29 15.01
N PHE A 304 -13.54 -10.21 14.64
CA PHE A 304 -12.20 -9.88 15.13
C PHE A 304 -12.14 -9.52 16.64
N CYS A 305 -13.22 -9.05 17.26
CA CYS A 305 -13.33 -8.62 18.66
C CYS A 305 -12.23 -7.62 19.08
N THR A 306 -11.07 -8.12 19.57
CA THR A 306 -9.92 -7.28 19.98
C THR A 306 -8.98 -6.94 18.82
N GLY A 307 -9.17 -7.53 17.66
CA GLY A 307 -8.27 -7.41 16.50
C GLY A 307 -6.96 -8.20 16.64
N SER A 308 -6.82 -9.05 17.66
CA SER A 308 -5.55 -9.70 17.96
C SER A 308 -5.01 -10.57 16.82
N VAL A 309 -5.87 -11.24 16.05
CA VAL A 309 -5.47 -12.06 14.90
C VAL A 309 -5.07 -11.17 13.74
N SER A 310 -5.86 -10.14 13.43
CA SER A 310 -5.56 -9.15 12.39
C SER A 310 -4.24 -8.42 12.64
N ILE A 311 -4.00 -7.98 13.89
CA ILE A 311 -2.79 -7.24 14.29
C ILE A 311 -1.56 -8.14 14.18
N GLU A 312 -1.61 -9.35 14.74
CA GLU A 312 -0.50 -10.31 14.63
C GLU A 312 -0.21 -10.66 13.16
N ALA A 313 -1.27 -10.86 12.34
CA ALA A 313 -1.14 -11.12 10.91
C ALA A 313 -0.47 -9.92 10.19
N ARG A 314 -0.90 -8.68 10.47
CA ARG A 314 -0.36 -7.48 9.85
C ARG A 314 1.12 -7.27 10.15
N LEU A 315 1.52 -7.50 11.40
CA LEU A 315 2.91 -7.32 11.84
C LEU A 315 3.85 -8.38 11.26
N GLN A 316 3.37 -9.63 11.14
CA GLN A 316 4.19 -10.74 10.64
C GLN A 316 4.21 -10.82 9.10
N PHE A 317 3.14 -10.34 8.45
CA PHE A 317 2.95 -10.41 7.00
C PHE A 317 2.52 -9.04 6.44
N PRO A 318 3.41 -8.03 6.44
CA PRO A 318 3.07 -6.65 6.09
C PRO A 318 2.61 -6.45 4.64
N HIS A 319 2.78 -7.46 3.78
CA HIS A 319 2.30 -7.46 2.40
C HIS A 319 0.80 -7.71 2.26
N LEU A 320 0.13 -8.18 3.33
CA LEU A 320 -1.30 -8.51 3.28
C LEU A 320 -2.16 -7.25 3.24
N THR A 321 -3.20 -7.28 2.42
CA THR A 321 -4.38 -6.43 2.59
C THR A 321 -5.32 -7.11 3.56
N ILE A 322 -5.66 -6.46 4.68
CA ILE A 322 -6.48 -7.05 5.74
C ILE A 322 -7.80 -6.30 5.86
N CYS A 323 -8.92 -7.02 5.73
CA CYS A 323 -10.27 -6.54 6.05
C CYS A 323 -10.76 -7.27 7.30
N ALA A 324 -11.14 -6.52 8.33
CA ALA A 324 -11.59 -7.04 9.62
C ALA A 324 -13.07 -6.67 9.85
N PHE A 325 -13.91 -7.66 10.17
CA PHE A 325 -15.36 -7.52 10.32
C PHE A 325 -15.80 -7.83 11.73
N GLU A 326 -16.64 -7.00 12.32
CA GLU A 326 -17.19 -7.23 13.66
C GLU A 326 -18.57 -6.59 13.77
N ILE A 327 -19.49 -7.32 14.41
CA ILE A 327 -20.87 -6.85 14.58
C ILE A 327 -21.01 -5.82 15.71
N ARG A 328 -20.12 -5.85 16.68
CA ARG A 328 -20.17 -5.00 17.88
C ARG A 328 -19.45 -3.67 17.65
N PRO A 329 -20.17 -2.52 17.69
CA PRO A 329 -19.57 -1.22 17.41
C PRO A 329 -18.46 -0.82 18.38
N GLU A 330 -18.51 -1.25 19.64
CA GLU A 330 -17.48 -0.97 20.64
C GLU A 330 -16.11 -1.58 20.33
N CYS A 331 -16.07 -2.62 19.48
CA CYS A 331 -14.81 -3.25 19.04
C CYS A 331 -14.01 -2.40 18.06
N GLU A 332 -14.61 -1.41 17.41
CA GLU A 332 -13.91 -0.49 16.52
C GLU A 332 -12.82 0.31 17.27
N ALA A 333 -13.18 0.93 18.36
CA ALA A 333 -12.24 1.67 19.19
C ALA A 333 -11.13 0.76 19.76
N ILE A 334 -11.49 -0.49 20.10
CA ILE A 334 -10.55 -1.46 20.67
C ILE A 334 -9.50 -1.89 19.63
N ILE A 335 -9.90 -2.25 18.42
CA ILE A 335 -8.94 -2.64 17.37
C ILE A 335 -8.05 -1.47 16.97
N GLN A 336 -8.59 -0.24 16.88
CA GLN A 336 -7.84 0.96 16.57
C GLN A 336 -6.79 1.25 17.66
N GLU A 337 -7.18 1.18 18.94
CA GLU A 337 -6.26 1.37 20.07
C GLU A 337 -5.16 0.30 20.07
N ASN A 338 -5.51 -0.97 19.88
CA ASN A 338 -4.54 -2.06 19.80
C ASN A 338 -3.63 -1.89 18.58
N ALA A 339 -4.15 -1.50 17.41
CA ALA A 339 -3.35 -1.27 16.22
C ALA A 339 -2.32 -0.14 16.41
N ARG A 340 -2.71 0.97 17.06
CA ARG A 340 -1.76 2.04 17.44
C ARG A 340 -0.72 1.56 18.42
N ARG A 341 -1.14 0.87 19.47
CA ARG A 341 -0.26 0.34 20.53
C ARG A 341 0.85 -0.56 19.97
N PHE A 342 0.54 -1.37 18.96
CA PHE A 342 1.51 -2.30 18.38
C PHE A 342 2.14 -1.81 17.08
N GLY A 343 1.87 -0.57 16.65
CA GLY A 343 2.42 -0.04 15.40
C GLY A 343 1.96 -0.86 14.18
N SER A 344 0.66 -1.17 14.09
CA SER A 344 0.07 -2.03 13.06
C SER A 344 -0.93 -1.26 12.17
N PRO A 345 -0.47 -0.32 11.33
CA PRO A 345 -1.36 0.44 10.44
C PRO A 345 -1.90 -0.41 9.28
N GLY A 346 -3.00 0.05 8.67
CA GLY A 346 -3.50 -0.50 7.40
C GLY A 346 -4.38 -1.74 7.55
N ILE A 347 -5.12 -1.87 8.66
CA ILE A 347 -6.23 -2.81 8.81
C ILE A 347 -7.52 -2.07 8.45
N ASP A 348 -8.25 -2.57 7.44
CA ASP A 348 -9.54 -2.03 7.00
C ASP A 348 -10.65 -2.62 7.87
N VAL A 349 -11.30 -1.78 8.69
CA VAL A 349 -12.26 -2.20 9.72
C VAL A 349 -13.68 -1.94 9.27
N HIS A 350 -14.52 -2.97 9.29
CA HIS A 350 -15.92 -2.94 8.93
C HIS A 350 -16.80 -3.35 10.12
N ILE A 351 -17.56 -2.39 10.64
CA ILE A 351 -18.49 -2.61 11.77
C ILE A 351 -19.89 -2.84 11.24
N GLY A 352 -20.51 -3.92 11.68
CA GLY A 352 -21.87 -4.33 11.30
C GLY A 352 -22.00 -5.84 11.11
N ASP A 353 -23.20 -6.26 10.73
CA ASP A 353 -23.44 -7.67 10.42
C ASP A 353 -22.72 -8.04 9.11
N PHE A 354 -21.78 -8.97 9.19
CA PHE A 354 -21.04 -9.43 8.01
C PHE A 354 -21.97 -9.92 6.89
N LEU A 355 -23.09 -10.54 7.23
CA LEU A 355 -24.04 -11.02 6.22
C LEU A 355 -24.76 -9.90 5.47
N GLU A 356 -24.95 -8.74 6.10
CA GLU A 356 -25.56 -7.55 5.51
C GLU A 356 -24.53 -6.62 4.84
N THR A 357 -23.24 -6.79 5.13
CA THR A 357 -22.16 -5.95 4.56
C THR A 357 -22.06 -6.16 3.06
N ASP A 358 -22.01 -5.08 2.27
CA ASP A 358 -21.67 -5.15 0.84
C ASP A 358 -20.17 -5.43 0.66
N ILE A 359 -19.88 -6.62 0.19
CA ILE A 359 -18.50 -7.10 -0.04
C ILE A 359 -18.06 -6.99 -1.51
N SER A 360 -18.89 -6.44 -2.38
CA SER A 360 -18.64 -6.41 -3.84
C SER A 360 -17.47 -5.54 -4.24
N ALA A 361 -17.21 -4.45 -3.50
CA ALA A 361 -16.11 -3.53 -3.71
C ALA A 361 -14.82 -3.90 -2.96
N LEU A 362 -14.88 -4.89 -2.06
CA LEU A 362 -13.73 -5.29 -1.26
C LEU A 362 -12.77 -6.19 -2.04
N PRO A 363 -11.47 -6.14 -1.71
CA PRO A 363 -10.49 -7.07 -2.28
C PRO A 363 -10.90 -8.53 -2.01
N ARG A 364 -10.86 -9.34 -3.07
CA ARG A 364 -11.25 -10.74 -3.02
C ARG A 364 -10.31 -11.54 -2.10
N PRO A 365 -10.81 -12.20 -1.02
CA PRO A 365 -9.96 -12.89 -0.06
C PRO A 365 -9.37 -14.19 -0.61
N ASP A 366 -8.14 -14.48 -0.24
CA ASP A 366 -7.50 -15.79 -0.44
C ASP A 366 -7.15 -16.49 0.88
N ALA A 367 -7.35 -15.81 2.01
CA ALA A 367 -7.35 -16.37 3.36
C ALA A 367 -8.48 -15.74 4.18
N VAL A 368 -9.23 -16.57 4.92
CA VAL A 368 -10.33 -16.11 5.78
C VAL A 368 -10.25 -16.81 7.13
N PHE A 369 -10.30 -16.05 8.21
CA PHE A 369 -10.49 -16.55 9.57
C PHE A 369 -11.89 -16.21 10.06
N ILE A 370 -12.56 -17.19 10.67
CA ILE A 370 -13.86 -16.99 11.33
C ILE A 370 -13.64 -17.12 12.83
N GLY A 371 -13.55 -15.99 13.54
CA GLY A 371 -13.36 -15.92 14.99
C GLY A 371 -14.66 -16.01 15.78
N GLY A 372 -15.77 -15.59 15.17
CA GLY A 372 -17.11 -15.65 15.75
C GLY A 372 -18.19 -15.78 14.68
N HIS A 373 -19.25 -16.56 14.92
CA HIS A 373 -20.28 -16.80 13.91
C HIS A 373 -21.72 -16.52 14.36
N GLY A 374 -21.95 -16.27 15.65
CA GLY A 374 -23.29 -15.94 16.19
C GLY A 374 -24.39 -16.97 15.83
N GLY A 375 -24.04 -18.24 15.64
CA GLY A 375 -24.98 -19.30 15.23
C GLY A 375 -25.19 -19.42 13.71
N ARG A 376 -24.60 -18.52 12.89
CA ARG A 376 -24.82 -18.44 11.42
C ARG A 376 -23.60 -18.87 10.60
N LEU A 377 -22.85 -19.88 11.08
CA LEU A 377 -21.61 -20.34 10.44
C LEU A 377 -21.81 -20.72 8.96
N LYS A 378 -22.91 -21.41 8.64
CA LYS A 378 -23.25 -21.83 7.28
C LYS A 378 -23.38 -20.62 6.32
N ASP A 379 -24.16 -19.63 6.72
CA ASP A 379 -24.41 -18.45 5.89
C ASP A 379 -23.14 -17.64 5.67
N ILE A 380 -22.31 -17.52 6.73
CA ILE A 380 -21.01 -16.86 6.65
C ILE A 380 -20.09 -17.59 5.65
N ILE A 381 -19.95 -18.91 5.77
CA ILE A 381 -19.12 -19.70 4.84
C ILE A 381 -19.66 -19.60 3.42
N ALA A 382 -20.98 -19.71 3.21
CA ALA A 382 -21.58 -19.58 1.89
C ALA A 382 -21.29 -18.21 1.24
N LYS A 383 -21.43 -17.13 2.03
CA LYS A 383 -21.11 -15.78 1.57
C LYS A 383 -19.62 -15.63 1.24
N VAL A 384 -18.73 -16.13 2.08
CA VAL A 384 -17.28 -16.13 1.82
C VAL A 384 -16.95 -16.90 0.55
N LEU A 385 -17.51 -18.11 0.35
CA LEU A 385 -17.27 -18.93 -0.84
C LEU A 385 -17.70 -18.26 -2.14
N SER A 386 -18.70 -17.38 -2.11
CA SER A 386 -19.13 -16.63 -3.31
C SER A 386 -18.02 -15.72 -3.88
N VAL A 387 -17.12 -15.23 -3.02
CA VAL A 387 -16.04 -14.31 -3.37
C VAL A 387 -14.63 -14.87 -3.12
N LEU A 388 -14.49 -16.03 -2.47
CA LEU A 388 -13.20 -16.62 -2.16
C LEU A 388 -12.37 -16.89 -3.42
N ALA A 389 -11.12 -16.48 -3.43
CA ALA A 389 -10.21 -16.71 -4.55
C ALA A 389 -10.00 -18.20 -4.83
N PRO A 390 -9.61 -18.61 -6.05
CA PRO A 390 -9.18 -19.98 -6.31
C PRO A 390 -8.08 -20.39 -5.35
N VAL A 391 -8.11 -21.61 -4.85
CA VAL A 391 -7.22 -22.16 -3.80
C VAL A 391 -7.21 -21.33 -2.50
N GLY A 392 -8.27 -20.57 -2.26
CA GLY A 392 -8.49 -19.82 -1.02
C GLY A 392 -8.76 -20.76 0.17
N ILE A 393 -8.46 -20.28 1.37
CA ILE A 393 -8.52 -21.03 2.63
C ILE A 393 -9.48 -20.36 3.58
N ILE A 394 -10.32 -21.17 4.26
CA ILE A 394 -11.11 -20.72 5.40
C ILE A 394 -10.65 -21.50 6.64
N VAL A 395 -10.38 -20.79 7.73
CA VAL A 395 -10.00 -21.35 9.03
C VAL A 395 -11.02 -20.93 10.09
N PHE A 396 -11.41 -21.86 10.92
CA PHE A 396 -12.32 -21.64 12.03
C PHE A 396 -11.80 -22.33 13.31
N ASN A 397 -11.89 -21.67 14.45
CA ASN A 397 -11.50 -22.21 15.74
C ASN A 397 -12.74 -22.71 16.49
N SER A 398 -12.93 -24.03 16.53
CA SER A 398 -13.99 -24.66 17.29
C SER A 398 -13.60 -24.83 18.75
N VAL A 399 -14.41 -24.28 19.67
CA VAL A 399 -14.23 -24.42 21.13
C VAL A 399 -15.31 -25.37 21.67
N VAL A 400 -14.90 -26.41 22.33
CA VAL A 400 -15.85 -27.32 23.01
C VAL A 400 -16.28 -26.70 24.33
N ALA A 401 -17.47 -26.14 24.39
CA ALA A 401 -18.02 -25.56 25.62
C ALA A 401 -19.06 -26.54 26.25
N PRO A 402 -19.01 -26.80 27.57
CA PRO A 402 -19.82 -27.82 28.22
C PRO A 402 -21.35 -27.58 28.22
N LYS A 403 -21.81 -26.40 27.77
CA LYS A 403 -23.22 -25.99 27.79
C LYS A 403 -23.82 -25.71 26.41
N VAL A 404 -23.10 -25.99 25.31
CA VAL A 404 -23.58 -25.71 23.96
C VAL A 404 -24.21 -26.97 23.39
N THR A 405 -25.46 -26.86 22.97
CA THR A 405 -26.30 -27.97 22.43
C THR A 405 -25.84 -28.46 21.06
N ILE A 406 -25.03 -27.72 20.34
CA ILE A 406 -24.50 -28.10 19.03
C ILE A 406 -22.98 -27.98 19.09
N ASP A 407 -22.27 -29.09 18.85
CA ASP A 407 -20.82 -29.11 18.71
C ASP A 407 -20.45 -28.28 17.45
N SER A 408 -19.74 -27.18 17.63
CA SER A 408 -19.33 -26.32 16.53
C SER A 408 -18.47 -27.04 15.49
N ARG A 409 -17.81 -28.13 15.87
CA ARG A 409 -17.11 -29.04 14.96
C ARG A 409 -18.09 -29.83 14.09
N GLN A 410 -19.11 -30.40 14.69
CA GLN A 410 -20.14 -31.14 13.95
C GLN A 410 -20.83 -30.18 12.94
N LEU A 411 -21.19 -28.98 13.38
CA LEU A 411 -21.74 -27.94 12.49
C LEU A 411 -20.82 -27.63 11.31
N TRP A 412 -19.49 -27.51 11.55
CA TRP A 412 -18.52 -27.31 10.50
C TRP A 412 -18.47 -28.45 9.49
N ASP A 413 -18.45 -29.71 9.99
CA ASP A 413 -18.40 -30.90 9.14
C ASP A 413 -19.66 -30.99 8.25
N GLU A 414 -20.85 -30.73 8.82
CA GLU A 414 -22.13 -30.69 8.10
C GLU A 414 -22.13 -29.59 7.02
N VAL A 415 -21.69 -28.37 7.36
CA VAL A 415 -21.62 -27.22 6.42
C VAL A 415 -20.64 -27.49 5.29
N CYS A 416 -19.46 -28.02 5.59
CA CYS A 416 -18.47 -28.33 4.55
C CYS A 416 -18.96 -29.42 3.59
N ALA A 417 -19.63 -30.46 4.12
CA ALA A 417 -20.21 -31.50 3.29
C ALA A 417 -21.33 -30.96 2.38
N GLU A 418 -22.20 -30.09 2.92
CA GLU A 418 -23.31 -29.50 2.16
C GLU A 418 -22.85 -28.55 1.08
N LEU A 419 -21.81 -27.74 1.37
CA LEU A 419 -21.23 -26.78 0.43
C LEU A 419 -20.15 -27.38 -0.50
N GLY A 420 -19.82 -28.66 -0.33
CA GLY A 420 -18.88 -29.40 -1.18
C GLY A 420 -17.44 -28.91 -1.12
N VAL A 421 -17.00 -28.39 0.04
CA VAL A 421 -15.62 -27.89 0.22
C VAL A 421 -14.72 -28.97 0.83
N GLN A 422 -13.46 -28.99 0.38
CA GLN A 422 -12.48 -29.96 0.88
C GLN A 422 -11.97 -29.56 2.25
N GLN A 423 -12.02 -30.46 3.22
CA GLN A 423 -11.48 -30.23 4.55
C GLN A 423 -10.05 -30.77 4.67
N ASP A 424 -9.20 -30.03 5.38
CA ASP A 424 -7.90 -30.51 5.83
C ASP A 424 -8.05 -31.27 7.18
N PRO A 425 -7.08 -32.13 7.55
CA PRO A 425 -7.10 -32.77 8.88
C PRO A 425 -7.15 -31.74 10.01
N PRO A 426 -8.04 -31.91 11.01
CA PRO A 426 -8.17 -30.93 12.10
C PRO A 426 -6.95 -30.96 13.04
N THR A 427 -6.56 -29.81 13.58
CA THR A 427 -5.51 -29.71 14.61
C THR A 427 -6.15 -29.45 15.96
N ARG A 428 -6.05 -30.41 16.90
CA ARG A 428 -6.60 -30.28 18.25
C ARG A 428 -5.51 -29.85 19.23
N ILE A 429 -5.82 -28.84 20.04
CA ILE A 429 -4.90 -28.25 21.01
C ILE A 429 -5.60 -28.12 22.36
N GLN A 430 -4.89 -28.43 23.43
CA GLN A 430 -5.32 -28.19 24.79
C GLN A 430 -4.27 -27.39 25.52
N LEU A 431 -4.65 -26.23 26.04
CA LEU A 431 -3.79 -25.34 26.83
C LEU A 431 -4.18 -25.49 28.30
N ASN A 432 -3.32 -26.11 29.08
CA ASN A 432 -3.52 -26.35 30.52
C ASN A 432 -4.92 -26.95 30.81
N ASP A 433 -5.62 -26.40 31.79
CA ASP A 433 -6.97 -26.84 32.19
C ASP A 433 -8.10 -26.21 31.36
N ASN A 434 -7.76 -25.46 30.31
CA ASN A 434 -8.77 -24.88 29.40
C ASN A 434 -9.39 -25.95 28.52
N HIS A 435 -10.60 -25.67 28.03
CA HIS A 435 -11.27 -26.54 27.05
C HIS A 435 -10.42 -26.71 25.80
N PRO A 436 -10.34 -27.90 25.21
CA PRO A 436 -9.62 -28.12 23.98
C PRO A 436 -10.22 -27.27 22.85
N ILE A 437 -9.35 -26.74 22.01
CA ILE A 437 -9.70 -25.98 20.79
C ILE A 437 -9.30 -26.81 19.59
N THR A 438 -10.15 -26.89 18.62
CA THR A 438 -9.87 -27.56 17.34
C THR A 438 -9.81 -26.52 16.24
N ILE A 439 -8.64 -26.39 15.59
CA ILE A 439 -8.47 -25.58 14.39
C ILE A 439 -8.95 -26.40 13.21
N LEU A 440 -9.98 -25.91 12.55
CA LEU A 440 -10.64 -26.49 11.39
C LEU A 440 -10.29 -25.66 10.17
N LYS A 441 -10.03 -26.33 9.05
CA LYS A 441 -9.61 -25.69 7.80
C LYS A 441 -10.28 -26.34 6.62
N CYS A 442 -10.76 -25.52 5.68
CA CYS A 442 -11.22 -26.00 4.38
C CYS A 442 -10.66 -25.17 3.24
N ARG A 443 -10.70 -25.73 2.04
CA ARG A 443 -10.22 -25.13 0.80
C ARG A 443 -11.34 -25.16 -0.26
N ARG A 444 -11.31 -24.15 -1.13
CA ARG A 444 -12.16 -24.11 -2.31
C ARG A 444 -11.62 -25.02 -3.41
#